data_11d64e17b454c55ee2417f03465e850b
#
_entry.id   11d64e17b454c55ee2417f03465e850b
#
_cell.length_a   1.000
_cell.length_b   1.000
_cell.length_c   1.000
_cell.angle_alpha   90.00
_cell.angle_beta   90.00
_cell.angle_gamma   90.00
#
_symmetry.space_group_name_H-M   'P 1'
#
loop_
_entity.id
_entity.type
_entity.pdbx_description
1 polymer ?
#
loop_
_entity_poly.entity_id
_entity_poly.type
_entity_poly.pdbx_seq_one_letter_code
_entity_poly.pdbx_strand_id
1 'polypeptide(L)'
;ILEWNNANPNDKIRVRGHVLVWHSQTPEWFFHEDYDVAKPYADKGTMNRRLEWFIFSVFDHYFGKAANGKYDGLFYGWDVVNEAVNGNTYRDDKVISDASDTSTSDTRHGSNSMWWRVYKSNEFIINAFKYANKYAPNDVELYYNDFGETDNTKCEGIVKLINDVKSADGTRLDAFGMQAHYNVDGFSAAQFKSVAKKYAAAAGKVQLTELDFKASSTYDGTAATKELSLIHISEP
;
A
#
# COMPACT_ATOMS: atom_id res chain seq x y z
N ILE A 1 21.39 9.37 -1.49
CA ILE A 1 21.41 8.21 -0.56
C ILE A 1 22.63 7.34 -0.83
N LEU A 2 22.90 6.89 -2.05
CA LEU A 2 24.05 6.02 -2.36
C LEU A 2 25.39 6.67 -1.98
N GLU A 3 25.58 7.95 -2.28
CA GLU A 3 26.77 8.69 -1.87
C GLU A 3 26.91 8.76 -0.35
N TRP A 4 25.81 9.04 0.35
CA TRP A 4 25.78 9.01 1.81
C TRP A 4 26.16 7.64 2.36
N ASN A 5 25.55 6.58 1.86
CA ASN A 5 25.79 5.21 2.31
C ASN A 5 27.23 4.76 2.10
N ASN A 6 27.86 5.21 1.00
CA ASN A 6 29.26 4.95 0.72
C ASN A 6 30.19 5.69 1.69
N ALA A 7 29.85 6.93 2.04
CA ALA A 7 30.60 7.73 3.01
C ALA A 7 30.35 7.32 4.45
N ASN A 8 29.22 6.70 4.76
CA ASN A 8 28.77 6.34 6.13
C ASN A 8 28.36 4.86 6.22
N PRO A 9 29.32 3.92 6.12
CA PRO A 9 29.00 2.47 6.03
C PRO A 9 28.32 1.92 7.29
N ASN A 10 28.50 2.59 8.44
CA ASN A 10 27.90 2.20 9.72
C ASN A 10 26.56 2.92 10.03
N ASP A 11 26.15 3.86 9.18
CA ASP A 11 24.93 4.66 9.35
C ASP A 11 24.20 4.78 7.99
N LYS A 12 23.81 3.64 7.44
CA LYS A 12 23.20 3.55 6.12
C LYS A 12 21.73 3.89 6.14
N ILE A 13 21.33 4.76 5.25
CA ILE A 13 19.93 5.00 4.91
C ILE A 13 19.43 3.83 4.05
N ARG A 14 18.33 3.21 4.49
CA ARG A 14 17.61 2.18 3.72
C ARG A 14 16.30 2.76 3.19
N VAL A 15 15.84 2.24 2.08
CA VAL A 15 14.70 2.75 1.35
C VAL A 15 13.58 1.71 1.32
N ARG A 16 12.35 2.15 1.48
CA ARG A 16 11.16 1.40 1.09
C ARG A 16 10.62 1.99 -0.20
N GLY A 17 10.46 1.16 -1.23
CA GLY A 17 9.87 1.57 -2.49
C GLY A 17 8.37 1.81 -2.36
N HIS A 18 7.87 2.88 -2.95
CA HIS A 18 6.45 3.25 -2.95
C HIS A 18 6.09 3.75 -4.36
N VAL A 19 5.16 3.22 -5.03
CA VAL A 19 4.27 2.07 -4.87
C VAL A 19 4.09 1.41 -6.25
N LEU A 20 3.80 0.09 -6.31
CA LEU A 20 3.58 -0.57 -7.59
C LEU A 20 2.13 -0.46 -8.07
N VAL A 21 1.15 -0.61 -7.18
CA VAL A 21 -0.27 -0.54 -7.50
C VAL A 21 -1.00 0.38 -6.54
N TRP A 22 -1.60 1.42 -7.09
CA TRP A 22 -2.42 2.37 -6.33
C TRP A 22 -3.60 2.83 -7.19
N HIS A 23 -4.75 3.11 -6.57
CA HIS A 23 -5.93 3.64 -7.27
C HIS A 23 -5.73 5.07 -7.77
N SER A 24 -4.81 5.81 -7.14
CA SER A 24 -4.42 7.16 -7.50
C SER A 24 -3.13 7.17 -8.33
N GLN A 25 -2.93 8.22 -9.11
CA GLN A 25 -1.69 8.53 -9.86
C GLN A 25 -1.27 7.52 -10.96
N THR A 26 -1.94 6.39 -11.12
CA THR A 26 -1.73 5.56 -12.30
C THR A 26 -2.41 6.26 -13.49
N PRO A 27 -1.68 6.57 -14.58
CA PRO A 27 -2.26 7.31 -15.70
C PRO A 27 -3.41 6.55 -16.36
N GLU A 28 -4.49 7.25 -16.71
CA GLU A 28 -5.69 6.64 -17.29
C GLU A 28 -5.39 5.85 -18.57
N TRP A 29 -4.52 6.36 -19.43
CA TRP A 29 -4.13 5.70 -20.68
C TRP A 29 -3.58 4.28 -20.48
N PHE A 30 -3.01 3.98 -19.31
CA PHE A 30 -2.45 2.67 -19.00
C PHE A 30 -3.50 1.56 -19.00
N PHE A 31 -4.77 1.92 -18.78
CA PHE A 31 -5.88 0.97 -18.69
C PHE A 31 -6.64 0.79 -20.00
N HIS A 32 -6.36 1.61 -21.02
CA HIS A 32 -7.07 1.57 -22.30
C HIS A 32 -6.34 0.76 -23.35
N GLU A 33 -7.11 0.23 -24.35
CA GLU A 33 -6.54 -0.43 -25.52
C GLU A 33 -5.57 0.50 -26.25
N ASP A 34 -4.45 -0.06 -26.70
CA ASP A 34 -3.38 0.66 -27.39
C ASP A 34 -2.86 1.90 -26.64
N TYR A 35 -3.10 1.98 -25.31
CA TYR A 35 -2.75 3.13 -24.47
C TYR A 35 -3.45 4.45 -24.87
N ASP A 36 -4.61 4.36 -25.50
CA ASP A 36 -5.38 5.48 -26.00
C ASP A 36 -6.68 5.64 -25.20
N VAL A 37 -6.82 6.76 -24.46
CA VAL A 37 -8.01 7.04 -23.63
C VAL A 37 -9.31 7.16 -24.43
N ALA A 38 -9.24 7.35 -25.74
CA ALA A 38 -10.41 7.34 -26.62
C ALA A 38 -10.93 5.93 -26.92
N LYS A 39 -10.16 4.88 -26.59
CA LYS A 39 -10.52 3.48 -26.78
C LYS A 39 -11.13 2.87 -25.52
N PRO A 40 -11.82 1.72 -25.65
CA PRO A 40 -12.30 0.98 -24.48
C PRO A 40 -11.18 0.61 -23.50
N TYR A 41 -11.57 0.22 -22.28
CA TYR A 41 -10.63 -0.41 -21.37
C TYR A 41 -10.08 -1.72 -21.95
N ALA A 42 -8.79 -1.94 -21.77
CA ALA A 42 -8.15 -3.18 -22.14
C ALA A 42 -8.73 -4.37 -21.33
N ASP A 43 -8.70 -5.54 -21.92
CA ASP A 43 -9.13 -6.76 -21.23
C ASP A 43 -8.18 -7.14 -20.07
N LYS A 44 -8.67 -8.00 -19.16
CA LYS A 44 -7.90 -8.48 -18.01
C LYS A 44 -6.58 -9.14 -18.40
N GLY A 45 -6.55 -9.91 -19.48
CA GLY A 45 -5.35 -10.59 -19.95
C GLY A 45 -4.28 -9.59 -20.39
N THR A 46 -4.68 -8.54 -21.06
CA THR A 46 -3.80 -7.42 -21.45
C THR A 46 -3.32 -6.67 -20.21
N MET A 47 -4.21 -6.39 -19.26
CA MET A 47 -3.82 -5.71 -18.03
C MET A 47 -2.92 -6.56 -17.14
N ASN A 48 -3.11 -7.88 -17.07
CA ASN A 48 -2.19 -8.78 -16.38
C ASN A 48 -0.77 -8.71 -16.95
N ARG A 49 -0.64 -8.72 -18.29
CA ARG A 49 0.67 -8.57 -18.94
C ARG A 49 1.30 -7.20 -18.66
N ARG A 50 0.52 -6.12 -18.71
CA ARG A 50 1.01 -4.75 -18.40
C ARG A 50 1.47 -4.64 -16.95
N LEU A 51 0.68 -5.16 -16.01
CA LEU A 51 1.00 -5.16 -14.59
C LEU A 51 2.27 -5.97 -14.31
N GLU A 52 2.36 -7.17 -14.87
CA GLU A 52 3.55 -8.02 -14.74
C GLU A 52 4.79 -7.33 -15.32
N TRP A 53 4.68 -6.78 -16.53
CA TRP A 53 5.79 -6.08 -17.17
C TRP A 53 6.23 -4.84 -16.38
N PHE A 54 5.30 -4.07 -15.85
CA PHE A 54 5.60 -2.91 -15.02
C PHE A 54 6.37 -3.31 -13.75
N ILE A 55 5.86 -4.30 -13.01
CA ILE A 55 6.50 -4.79 -11.79
C ILE A 55 7.88 -5.39 -12.10
N PHE A 56 7.98 -6.20 -13.16
CA PHE A 56 9.25 -6.71 -13.64
C PHE A 56 10.23 -5.56 -13.95
N SER A 57 9.81 -4.55 -14.70
CA SER A 57 10.68 -3.44 -15.11
C SER A 57 11.20 -2.64 -13.93
N VAL A 58 10.36 -2.42 -12.91
CA VAL A 58 10.78 -1.74 -11.67
C VAL A 58 11.85 -2.55 -10.96
N PHE A 59 11.61 -3.84 -10.73
CA PHE A 59 12.56 -4.68 -10.00
C PHE A 59 13.82 -5.00 -10.82
N ASP A 60 13.72 -5.17 -12.13
CA ASP A 60 14.89 -5.36 -13.00
C ASP A 60 15.78 -4.11 -13.03
N HIS A 61 15.18 -2.91 -12.97
CA HIS A 61 15.96 -1.67 -12.87
C HIS A 61 16.85 -1.62 -11.63
N TYR A 62 16.34 -2.06 -10.48
CA TYR A 62 17.07 -1.97 -9.21
C TYR A 62 17.88 -3.22 -8.87
N PHE A 63 17.41 -4.39 -9.25
CA PHE A 63 17.98 -5.68 -8.85
C PHE A 63 18.44 -6.56 -10.02
N GLY A 64 18.13 -6.15 -11.26
CA GLY A 64 18.52 -6.88 -12.45
C GLY A 64 20.00 -6.76 -12.77
N LYS A 65 20.46 -7.56 -13.73
CA LYS A 65 21.89 -7.61 -14.12
C LYS A 65 22.47 -6.25 -14.53
N ALA A 66 21.65 -5.38 -15.13
CA ALA A 66 22.10 -4.05 -15.55
C ALA A 66 22.40 -3.11 -14.36
N ALA A 67 21.78 -3.34 -13.22
CA ALA A 67 22.05 -2.60 -11.98
C ALA A 67 23.46 -2.90 -11.43
N ASN A 68 24.00 -4.08 -11.73
CA ASN A 68 25.35 -4.50 -11.35
C ASN A 68 25.68 -4.29 -9.86
N GLY A 69 24.73 -4.62 -8.97
CA GLY A 69 24.88 -4.47 -7.53
C GLY A 69 24.84 -3.03 -6.99
N LYS A 70 24.60 -2.05 -7.86
CA LYS A 70 24.59 -0.62 -7.47
C LYS A 70 23.65 -0.30 -6.30
N TYR A 71 22.56 -1.05 -6.17
CA TYR A 71 21.52 -0.82 -5.20
C TYR A 71 21.45 -1.91 -4.11
N ASP A 72 22.45 -2.77 -4.03
CA ASP A 72 22.49 -3.87 -3.08
C ASP A 72 22.37 -3.37 -1.64
N GLY A 73 21.42 -3.94 -0.88
CA GLY A 73 21.13 -3.54 0.50
C GLY A 73 20.48 -2.17 0.68
N LEU A 74 20.19 -1.44 -0.40
CA LEU A 74 19.51 -0.14 -0.33
C LEU A 74 18.03 -0.32 0.03
N PHE A 75 17.33 -1.20 -0.68
CA PHE A 75 15.90 -1.42 -0.43
C PHE A 75 15.71 -2.51 0.62
N TYR A 76 14.92 -2.22 1.67
CA TYR A 76 14.53 -3.21 2.66
C TYR A 76 13.10 -3.70 2.47
N GLY A 77 12.29 -2.99 1.69
CA GLY A 77 10.90 -3.34 1.45
C GLY A 77 10.29 -2.54 0.31
N TRP A 78 9.11 -2.95 -0.12
CA TRP A 78 8.35 -2.30 -1.19
C TRP A 78 6.85 -2.36 -0.92
N ASP A 79 6.16 -1.22 -1.03
CA ASP A 79 4.70 -1.16 -1.05
C ASP A 79 4.20 -1.71 -2.38
N VAL A 80 3.68 -2.92 -2.36
CA VAL A 80 3.17 -3.58 -3.57
C VAL A 80 1.81 -3.01 -3.95
N VAL A 81 0.93 -2.89 -2.97
CA VAL A 81 -0.41 -2.30 -3.14
C VAL A 81 -0.66 -1.29 -2.03
N ASN A 82 -1.18 -0.13 -2.43
CA ASN A 82 -1.54 0.96 -1.53
C ASN A 82 -3.04 1.22 -1.55
N GLU A 83 -3.66 1.34 -0.37
CA GLU A 83 -5.01 1.87 -0.16
C GLU A 83 -6.11 1.15 -0.95
N ALA A 84 -6.10 -0.17 -1.02
CA ALA A 84 -7.10 -0.93 -1.74
C ALA A 84 -8.37 -1.19 -0.95
N VAL A 85 -8.36 -1.01 0.38
CA VAL A 85 -9.52 -1.24 1.25
C VAL A 85 -10.21 0.06 1.60
N ASN A 86 -11.53 0.08 1.44
CA ASN A 86 -12.38 1.17 1.90
C ASN A 86 -13.46 0.63 2.84
N GLY A 87 -13.32 0.91 4.14
CA GLY A 87 -14.18 0.37 5.17
C GLY A 87 -14.21 -1.16 5.16
N ASN A 88 -15.36 -1.76 5.41
CA ASN A 88 -15.55 -3.22 5.39
C ASN A 88 -15.87 -3.78 3.98
N THR A 89 -15.62 -3.03 2.95
CA THR A 89 -16.03 -3.39 1.59
C THR A 89 -15.11 -4.40 0.92
N TYR A 90 -13.99 -4.77 1.54
CA TYR A 90 -13.16 -5.87 1.09
C TYR A 90 -13.85 -7.21 1.38
N ARG A 91 -14.84 -7.58 0.54
CA ARG A 91 -15.58 -8.84 0.61
C ARG A 91 -15.50 -9.55 -0.73
N ASP A 92 -15.49 -10.88 -0.72
CA ASP A 92 -15.43 -11.70 -1.93
C ASP A 92 -16.62 -11.49 -2.88
N ASP A 93 -17.79 -11.20 -2.31
CA ASP A 93 -19.06 -10.99 -3.03
C ASP A 93 -19.36 -9.51 -3.32
N LYS A 94 -18.63 -8.60 -2.66
CA LYS A 94 -18.86 -7.16 -2.72
C LYS A 94 -17.57 -6.35 -2.66
N VAL A 95 -16.49 -6.96 -3.05
CA VAL A 95 -15.25 -6.22 -3.13
C VAL A 95 -15.50 -4.97 -3.88
N ILE A 96 -16.61 -5.02 -4.53
CA ILE A 96 -16.92 -3.86 -5.19
C ILE A 96 -18.28 -4.01 -5.76
N SER A 97 -19.04 -3.28 -5.16
CA SER A 97 -20.29 -2.91 -5.71
C SER A 97 -20.11 -2.60 -7.17
N ASP A 98 -21.03 -3.04 -7.88
CA ASP A 98 -21.50 -2.65 -9.16
C ASP A 98 -20.66 -1.54 -9.84
N ALA A 99 -20.23 -1.79 -11.05
CA ALA A 99 -19.59 -0.78 -11.89
C ALA A 99 -20.49 0.45 -12.13
N SER A 100 -21.77 0.36 -11.81
CA SER A 100 -22.73 1.45 -11.80
C SER A 100 -22.74 2.22 -10.48
N ASP A 101 -22.03 1.76 -9.43
CA ASP A 101 -21.95 2.50 -8.18
C ASP A 101 -21.11 3.77 -8.38
N THR A 102 -21.84 4.84 -8.61
CA THR A 102 -21.30 6.20 -8.68
C THR A 102 -21.32 6.88 -7.33
N SER A 103 -21.54 6.12 -6.24
CA SER A 103 -21.57 6.70 -4.90
C SER A 103 -20.22 7.32 -4.57
N THR A 104 -20.24 8.57 -4.18
CA THR A 104 -19.04 9.34 -3.81
C THR A 104 -18.46 8.92 -2.46
N SER A 105 -19.12 8.04 -1.74
CA SER A 105 -18.69 7.53 -0.43
C SER A 105 -17.65 6.41 -0.53
N ASP A 106 -17.51 5.79 -1.71
CA ASP A 106 -16.54 4.73 -1.95
C ASP A 106 -15.57 5.12 -3.07
N THR A 107 -14.58 5.91 -2.72
CA THR A 107 -13.66 6.52 -3.69
C THR A 107 -12.61 5.60 -4.25
N ARG A 108 -12.44 4.39 -3.70
CA ARG A 108 -11.38 3.45 -4.11
C ARG A 108 -11.86 2.30 -4.94
N HIS A 109 -13.15 2.19 -5.07
CA HIS A 109 -13.86 1.18 -5.84
C HIS A 109 -14.67 1.84 -6.93
N GLY A 110 -15.25 1.08 -7.81
CA GLY A 110 -16.17 1.58 -8.82
C GLY A 110 -15.57 2.71 -9.66
N SER A 111 -16.13 3.93 -9.58
CA SER A 111 -15.78 5.04 -10.46
C SER A 111 -14.36 5.56 -10.33
N ASN A 112 -13.71 5.39 -9.17
CA ASN A 112 -12.42 6.02 -8.90
C ASN A 112 -11.21 5.09 -8.96
N SER A 113 -11.41 3.78 -9.09
CA SER A 113 -10.31 2.84 -9.31
C SER A 113 -10.36 2.26 -10.72
N MET A 114 -9.43 2.67 -11.57
CA MET A 114 -9.29 2.11 -12.92
C MET A 114 -8.96 0.61 -12.87
N TRP A 115 -8.20 0.18 -11.86
CA TRP A 115 -7.95 -1.25 -11.62
C TRP A 115 -9.25 -2.01 -11.48
N TRP A 116 -10.15 -1.47 -10.63
CA TRP A 116 -11.45 -2.09 -10.46
C TRP A 116 -12.30 -2.05 -11.74
N ARG A 117 -12.31 -0.96 -12.47
CA ARG A 117 -13.08 -0.85 -13.71
C ARG A 117 -12.75 -1.94 -14.72
N VAL A 118 -11.48 -2.36 -14.75
CA VAL A 118 -11.04 -3.46 -15.62
C VAL A 118 -11.31 -4.82 -14.98
N TYR A 119 -10.88 -5.02 -13.73
CA TYR A 119 -10.86 -6.35 -13.13
C TYR A 119 -12.21 -6.80 -12.56
N LYS A 120 -13.05 -5.88 -12.08
CA LYS A 120 -14.31 -6.17 -11.36
C LYS A 120 -14.15 -7.16 -10.21
N SER A 121 -12.96 -7.23 -9.65
CA SER A 121 -12.57 -8.12 -8.55
C SER A 121 -11.25 -7.65 -7.94
N ASN A 122 -10.84 -8.28 -6.83
CA ASN A 122 -9.53 -8.07 -6.20
C ASN A 122 -8.38 -8.84 -6.88
N GLU A 123 -8.62 -9.44 -8.03
CA GLU A 123 -7.62 -10.22 -8.79
C GLU A 123 -6.34 -9.43 -9.05
N PHE A 124 -6.43 -8.13 -9.34
CA PHE A 124 -5.26 -7.29 -9.57
C PHE A 124 -4.34 -7.19 -8.34
N ILE A 125 -4.91 -7.23 -7.11
CA ILE A 125 -4.15 -7.22 -5.85
C ILE A 125 -3.35 -8.50 -5.73
N ILE A 126 -4.02 -9.65 -5.91
CA ILE A 126 -3.38 -10.96 -5.87
C ILE A 126 -2.26 -11.06 -6.91
N ASN A 127 -2.54 -10.64 -8.16
CA ASN A 127 -1.56 -10.63 -9.24
C ASN A 127 -0.38 -9.71 -8.95
N ALA A 128 -0.60 -8.53 -8.36
CA ALA A 128 0.48 -7.63 -7.97
C ALA A 128 1.45 -8.30 -6.98
N PHE A 129 0.93 -8.92 -5.92
CA PHE A 129 1.77 -9.66 -4.96
C PHE A 129 2.43 -10.90 -5.57
N LYS A 130 1.76 -11.59 -6.48
CA LYS A 130 2.34 -12.72 -7.21
C LYS A 130 3.51 -12.29 -8.08
N TYR A 131 3.36 -11.21 -8.84
CA TYR A 131 4.43 -10.69 -9.68
C TYR A 131 5.55 -10.06 -8.84
N ALA A 132 5.22 -9.35 -7.77
CA ALA A 132 6.22 -8.84 -6.85
C ALA A 132 7.04 -9.96 -6.22
N ASN A 133 6.41 -11.05 -5.76
CA ASN A 133 7.11 -12.22 -5.25
C ASN A 133 8.01 -12.90 -6.30
N LYS A 134 7.59 -12.89 -7.56
CA LYS A 134 8.37 -13.49 -8.66
C LYS A 134 9.66 -12.73 -8.97
N TYR A 135 9.65 -11.41 -8.81
CA TYR A 135 10.73 -10.55 -9.30
C TYR A 135 11.53 -9.83 -8.20
N ALA A 136 10.95 -9.65 -7.01
CA ALA A 136 11.66 -9.06 -5.89
C ALA A 136 12.67 -10.04 -5.28
N PRO A 137 13.85 -9.55 -4.83
CA PRO A 137 14.74 -10.35 -3.98
C PRO A 137 14.05 -10.81 -2.69
N ASN A 138 14.47 -11.96 -2.15
CA ASN A 138 13.86 -12.53 -0.94
C ASN A 138 14.08 -11.68 0.32
N ASP A 139 15.09 -10.84 0.35
CA ASP A 139 15.43 -9.93 1.44
C ASP A 139 14.73 -8.57 1.33
N VAL A 140 13.98 -8.33 0.27
CA VAL A 140 13.10 -7.16 0.12
C VAL A 140 11.70 -7.53 0.56
N GLU A 141 11.23 -6.94 1.66
CA GLU A 141 9.90 -7.21 2.23
C GLU A 141 8.79 -6.63 1.34
N LEU A 142 7.71 -7.37 1.15
CA LEU A 142 6.54 -6.96 0.38
C LEU A 142 5.42 -6.49 1.31
N TYR A 143 5.02 -5.23 1.15
CA TYR A 143 4.05 -4.54 2.01
C TYR A 143 2.70 -4.37 1.31
N TYR A 144 1.63 -4.52 2.08
CA TYR A 144 0.38 -3.82 1.84
C TYR A 144 0.36 -2.56 2.74
N ASN A 145 0.05 -1.39 2.20
CA ASN A 145 0.07 -0.11 2.92
C ASN A 145 -1.30 0.57 2.86
N ASP A 146 -1.81 1.07 3.98
CA ASP A 146 -3.13 1.73 4.01
C ASP A 146 -3.26 2.71 5.19
N PHE A 147 -4.26 3.61 5.10
CA PHE A 147 -4.61 4.58 6.12
C PHE A 147 -5.97 4.28 6.78
N GLY A 148 -6.31 5.07 7.81
CA GLY A 148 -7.56 4.89 8.56
C GLY A 148 -7.65 3.53 9.24
N GLU A 149 -6.53 2.92 9.45
CA GLU A 149 -6.33 1.55 9.92
C GLU A 149 -6.75 1.34 11.36
N THR A 150 -7.02 2.41 12.12
CA THR A 150 -7.60 2.32 13.47
C THR A 150 -9.11 2.14 13.49
N ASP A 151 -9.80 2.30 12.36
CA ASP A 151 -11.22 1.95 12.25
C ASP A 151 -11.39 0.43 12.28
N ASN A 152 -12.31 -0.05 13.13
CA ASN A 152 -12.52 -1.49 13.31
C ASN A 152 -13.01 -2.18 12.05
N THR A 153 -13.91 -1.53 11.32
CA THR A 153 -14.52 -2.06 10.10
C THR A 153 -13.49 -2.17 8.99
N LYS A 154 -12.67 -1.13 8.83
CA LYS A 154 -11.57 -1.14 7.88
C LYS A 154 -10.48 -2.14 8.28
N CYS A 155 -10.22 -2.29 9.57
CA CYS A 155 -9.30 -3.30 10.09
C CYS A 155 -9.70 -4.72 9.67
N GLU A 156 -10.99 -5.06 9.74
CA GLU A 156 -11.47 -6.37 9.27
C GLU A 156 -11.24 -6.57 7.78
N GLY A 157 -11.49 -5.55 6.97
CA GLY A 157 -11.22 -5.58 5.54
C GLY A 157 -9.74 -5.75 5.21
N ILE A 158 -8.87 -5.03 5.92
CA ILE A 158 -7.40 -5.13 5.74
C ILE A 158 -6.91 -6.53 6.14
N VAL A 159 -7.34 -7.04 7.29
CA VAL A 159 -6.97 -8.40 7.76
C VAL A 159 -7.43 -9.45 6.75
N LYS A 160 -8.63 -9.30 6.20
CA LYS A 160 -9.12 -10.21 5.16
C LYS A 160 -8.24 -10.14 3.90
N LEU A 161 -7.92 -8.95 3.39
CA LEU A 161 -7.03 -8.78 2.24
C LEU A 161 -5.68 -9.48 2.48
N ILE A 162 -5.07 -9.25 3.64
CA ILE A 162 -3.78 -9.86 3.99
C ILE A 162 -3.88 -11.39 3.94
N ASN A 163 -4.94 -11.95 4.53
CA ASN A 163 -5.14 -13.40 4.54
C ASN A 163 -5.38 -13.96 3.13
N ASP A 164 -6.17 -13.28 2.30
CA ASP A 164 -6.45 -13.69 0.92
C ASP A 164 -5.15 -13.69 0.09
N VAL A 165 -4.33 -12.64 0.21
CA VAL A 165 -3.03 -12.59 -0.45
C VAL A 165 -2.13 -13.73 0.02
N LYS A 166 -2.00 -13.93 1.34
CA LYS A 166 -1.10 -14.97 1.89
C LYS A 166 -1.55 -16.39 1.58
N SER A 167 -2.83 -16.62 1.33
CA SER A 167 -3.38 -17.95 0.97
C SER A 167 -3.35 -18.23 -0.53
N ALA A 168 -3.12 -17.23 -1.37
CA ALA A 168 -3.07 -17.41 -2.81
C ALA A 168 -1.72 -18.00 -3.27
N ASP A 169 -1.76 -18.88 -4.26
CA ASP A 169 -0.56 -19.53 -4.78
C ASP A 169 0.42 -18.55 -5.44
N GLY A 170 1.68 -18.66 -5.07
CA GLY A 170 2.78 -17.89 -5.65
C GLY A 170 2.88 -16.45 -5.15
N THR A 171 2.09 -16.07 -4.14
CA THR A 171 2.18 -14.75 -3.50
C THR A 171 3.09 -14.77 -2.28
N ARG A 172 3.55 -13.59 -1.87
CA ARG A 172 4.21 -13.31 -0.61
C ARG A 172 3.75 -11.93 -0.12
N LEU A 173 3.38 -11.84 1.15
CA LEU A 173 3.14 -10.59 1.86
C LEU A 173 3.83 -10.71 3.22
N ASP A 174 4.81 -9.85 3.46
CA ASP A 174 5.69 -9.94 4.63
C ASP A 174 5.28 -8.98 5.73
N ALA A 175 4.66 -7.85 5.38
CA ALA A 175 4.33 -6.81 6.32
C ALA A 175 3.09 -6.00 5.94
N PHE A 176 2.49 -5.38 6.95
CA PHE A 176 1.48 -4.35 6.78
C PHE A 176 2.05 -2.99 7.19
N GLY A 177 1.91 -2.00 6.30
CA GLY A 177 2.22 -0.61 6.54
C GLY A 177 0.99 0.14 7.05
N MET A 178 1.05 0.62 8.27
CA MET A 178 0.08 1.57 8.82
C MET A 178 0.55 2.97 8.45
N GLN A 179 -0.18 3.68 7.57
CA GLN A 179 0.21 5.06 7.20
C GLN A 179 0.24 5.99 8.41
N ALA A 180 -0.67 5.76 9.37
CA ALA A 180 -0.70 6.45 10.64
C ALA A 180 -0.95 7.97 10.53
N HIS A 181 -1.86 8.36 9.62
CA HIS A 181 -2.35 9.74 9.53
C HIS A 181 -3.45 9.98 10.57
N TYR A 182 -3.10 10.60 11.68
CA TYR A 182 -4.01 10.76 12.81
C TYR A 182 -4.39 12.22 13.07
N ASN A 183 -5.52 12.40 13.77
CA ASN A 183 -5.87 13.67 14.38
C ASN A 183 -5.57 13.60 15.89
N VAL A 184 -4.99 14.67 16.43
CA VAL A 184 -4.58 14.76 17.83
C VAL A 184 -5.74 14.50 18.79
N ASP A 185 -6.91 15.05 18.49
CA ASP A 185 -8.12 14.96 19.30
C ASP A 185 -8.98 13.70 19.04
N GLY A 186 -8.64 12.89 18.05
CA GLY A 186 -9.34 11.64 17.70
C GLY A 186 -8.55 10.37 17.97
N PHE A 187 -7.28 10.48 18.38
CA PHE A 187 -6.41 9.32 18.55
C PHE A 187 -6.69 8.57 19.86
N SER A 188 -6.81 7.25 19.75
CA SER A 188 -6.93 6.35 20.89
C SER A 188 -5.79 5.33 20.90
N ALA A 189 -4.88 5.44 21.85
CA ALA A 189 -3.78 4.48 22.02
C ALA A 189 -4.27 3.05 22.30
N ALA A 190 -5.39 2.88 22.98
CA ALA A 190 -6.00 1.58 23.24
C ALA A 190 -6.51 0.95 21.93
N GLN A 191 -7.20 1.74 21.10
CA GLN A 191 -7.67 1.30 19.79
C GLN A 191 -6.51 0.96 18.85
N PHE A 192 -5.53 1.85 18.76
CA PHE A 192 -4.30 1.61 17.99
C PHE A 192 -3.63 0.28 18.38
N LYS A 193 -3.41 0.06 19.68
CA LYS A 193 -2.81 -1.18 20.19
C LYS A 193 -3.64 -2.42 19.84
N SER A 194 -4.96 -2.29 19.87
CA SER A 194 -5.89 -3.38 19.52
C SER A 194 -5.75 -3.79 18.05
N VAL A 195 -5.83 -2.83 17.12
CA VAL A 195 -5.74 -3.11 15.69
C VAL A 195 -4.33 -3.53 15.28
N ALA A 196 -3.27 -2.91 15.84
CA ALA A 196 -1.89 -3.29 15.55
C ALA A 196 -1.60 -4.76 15.90
N LYS A 197 -2.18 -5.30 16.98
CA LYS A 197 -2.10 -6.72 17.32
C LYS A 197 -2.78 -7.61 16.27
N LYS A 198 -3.95 -7.20 15.74
CA LYS A 198 -4.64 -7.95 14.68
C LYS A 198 -3.81 -7.98 13.40
N TYR A 199 -3.25 -6.84 13.02
CA TYR A 199 -2.37 -6.75 11.85
C TYR A 199 -1.09 -7.57 12.01
N ALA A 200 -0.44 -7.50 13.18
CA ALA A 200 0.75 -8.31 13.45
C ALA A 200 0.44 -9.81 13.40
N ALA A 201 -0.74 -10.24 13.87
CA ALA A 201 -1.17 -11.63 13.79
C ALA A 201 -1.42 -12.07 12.33
N ALA A 202 -1.97 -11.20 11.49
CA ALA A 202 -2.27 -11.51 10.09
C ALA A 202 -1.03 -11.42 9.20
N ALA A 203 -0.32 -10.30 9.24
CA ALA A 203 0.82 -10.03 8.35
C ALA A 203 2.13 -10.64 8.85
N GLY A 204 2.30 -10.76 10.16
CA GLY A 204 3.56 -11.15 10.80
C GLY A 204 4.43 -9.96 11.20
N LYS A 205 4.41 -8.87 10.46
CA LYS A 205 5.13 -7.63 10.72
C LYS A 205 4.23 -6.43 10.47
N VAL A 206 4.42 -5.37 11.27
CA VAL A 206 3.74 -4.07 11.13
C VAL A 206 4.78 -2.96 11.18
N GLN A 207 4.61 -1.95 10.36
CA GLN A 207 5.43 -0.73 10.37
C GLN A 207 4.52 0.50 10.31
N LEU A 208 4.87 1.55 11.06
CA LEU A 208 4.33 2.89 10.83
C LEU A 208 5.09 3.50 9.66
N THR A 209 4.38 3.86 8.59
CA THR A 209 5.03 4.18 7.32
C THR A 209 5.07 5.66 7.01
N GLU A 210 4.09 6.43 7.51
CA GLU A 210 3.88 7.83 7.12
C GLU A 210 3.41 8.69 8.30
N LEU A 211 3.75 8.28 9.54
CA LEU A 211 3.22 8.84 10.78
C LEU A 211 3.19 10.37 10.80
N ASP A 212 2.00 10.91 10.89
CA ASP A 212 1.77 12.32 11.21
C ASP A 212 0.58 12.49 12.17
N PHE A 213 0.57 13.63 12.86
CA PHE A 213 -0.56 14.07 13.66
C PHE A 213 -0.99 15.47 13.22
N LYS A 214 -2.26 15.60 12.86
CA LYS A 214 -2.85 16.88 12.48
C LYS A 214 -3.73 17.40 13.60
N ALA A 215 -3.64 18.69 13.88
CA ALA A 215 -4.64 19.37 14.69
C ALA A 215 -5.95 19.45 13.90
N SER A 216 -7.08 19.03 14.48
CA SER A 216 -8.37 19.27 13.86
C SER A 216 -8.76 20.74 13.94
N SER A 217 -9.81 21.12 13.18
CA SER A 217 -10.38 22.48 13.26
C SER A 217 -10.99 22.80 14.64
N THR A 218 -11.21 21.79 15.47
CA THR A 218 -11.75 21.88 16.83
C THR A 218 -10.66 21.82 17.90
N TYR A 219 -9.40 21.75 17.51
CA TYR A 219 -8.27 21.72 18.44
C TYR A 219 -8.21 23.00 19.25
N ASP A 220 -8.38 22.88 20.57
CA ASP A 220 -8.42 23.99 21.51
C ASP A 220 -7.04 24.30 22.15
N GLY A 221 -6.01 23.56 21.78
CA GLY A 221 -4.66 23.75 22.30
C GLY A 221 -4.48 23.30 23.74
N THR A 222 -5.32 22.38 24.24
CA THR A 222 -5.17 21.85 25.62
C THR A 222 -3.82 21.20 25.85
N ALA A 223 -3.39 21.15 27.12
CA ALA A 223 -2.07 20.63 27.51
C ALA A 223 -1.86 19.17 27.04
N ALA A 224 -2.89 18.33 27.14
CA ALA A 224 -2.81 16.91 26.73
C ALA A 224 -2.55 16.73 25.23
N THR A 225 -3.17 17.58 24.39
CA THR A 225 -2.96 17.55 22.95
C THR A 225 -1.65 18.22 22.53
N LYS A 226 -1.15 19.19 23.33
CA LYS A 226 0.19 19.77 23.16
C LYS A 226 1.31 18.78 23.47
N GLU A 227 1.16 17.96 24.52
CA GLU A 227 2.13 16.92 24.83
C GLU A 227 2.25 15.87 23.72
N LEU A 228 1.15 15.42 23.15
CA LEU A 228 1.17 14.51 21.99
C LEU A 228 1.86 15.13 20.78
N SER A 229 1.64 16.41 20.52
CA SER A 229 2.31 17.15 19.44
C SER A 229 3.81 17.35 19.68
N LEU A 230 4.22 17.54 20.92
CA LEU A 230 5.64 17.78 21.29
C LEU A 230 6.47 16.49 21.29
N ILE A 231 5.89 15.32 21.56
CA ILE A 231 6.60 14.04 21.52
C ILE A 231 7.12 13.74 20.11
N HIS A 232 6.44 14.22 19.06
CA HIS A 232 6.85 14.02 17.67
C HIS A 232 7.88 15.03 17.17
N ILE A 233 8.13 16.11 17.90
CA ILE A 233 9.11 17.15 17.54
C ILE A 233 10.46 16.92 18.24
N SER A 234 10.49 16.15 19.31
CA SER A 234 11.65 16.02 20.20
C SER A 234 12.49 14.74 20.02
N GLU A 235 12.07 13.81 19.18
CA GLU A 235 12.86 12.60 18.88
C GLU A 235 13.43 12.68 17.46
N PRO A 236 14.77 12.64 17.31
CA PRO A 236 15.41 12.58 16.00
C PRO A 236 15.28 11.21 15.34
#